data_5def6eaffa511bc8a56852d08de8a3ed
#
_entry.id   5def6eaffa511bc8a56852d08de8a3ed
#
_cell.length_a   1.000
_cell.length_b   1.000
_cell.length_c   1.000
_cell.angle_alpha   90.00
_cell.angle_beta   90.00
_cell.angle_gamma   90.00
#
_symmetry.space_group_name_H-M   'P 1'
#
loop_
_entity.id
_entity.type
_entity.pdbx_description
1 polymer ?
#
loop_
_entity_poly.entity_id
_entity_poly.type
_entity_poly.pdbx_seq_one_letter_code
_entity_poly.pdbx_strand_id
1 'polypeptide(L)'
;AGKRSSSLREPMLQVARLESRLTRMRSSLIGVLRVVTFAHDGRPKCMDMPSLSRLLLAKNDLIALNEFDAQLTDKLQFLLDAILGIINTDQNEVMKVLTVASVAGIPPVILAGIWGMNFKNMPELATSWGYPLALLTMLVSCILPLLWFKRRGWL
;
A
#
# COMPACT_ATOMS: atom_id res chain seq x y z
N ALA A 1 10.84 -8.77 5.30
CA ALA A 1 9.64 -8.40 4.53
C ALA A 1 8.38 -9.12 5.06
N GLY A 2 8.38 -10.44 5.22
CA GLY A 2 7.19 -11.21 5.65
C GLY A 2 6.62 -10.84 7.03
N LYS A 3 7.45 -10.35 7.95
CA LYS A 3 7.01 -9.96 9.30
C LYS A 3 6.32 -8.58 9.33
N ARG A 4 6.64 -7.68 8.41
CA ARG A 4 6.01 -6.35 8.29
C ARG A 4 4.65 -6.41 7.59
N SER A 5 4.51 -7.22 6.55
CA SER A 5 3.22 -7.38 5.86
C SER A 5 2.17 -8.08 6.74
N SER A 6 2.58 -9.01 7.61
CA SER A 6 1.68 -9.60 8.60
C SER A 6 1.27 -8.59 9.69
N SER A 7 2.16 -7.64 10.05
CA SER A 7 1.85 -6.60 11.04
C SER A 7 0.87 -5.53 10.51
N LEU A 8 0.77 -5.32 9.20
CA LEU A 8 -0.16 -4.35 8.60
C LEU A 8 -1.55 -4.94 8.34
N ARG A 9 -1.68 -6.27 8.31
CA ARG A 9 -2.96 -6.95 8.10
C ARG A 9 -3.97 -6.65 9.23
N GLU A 10 -3.50 -6.66 10.47
CA GLU A 10 -4.36 -6.39 11.63
C GLU A 10 -4.91 -4.96 11.62
N PRO A 11 -4.10 -3.90 11.45
CA PRO A 11 -4.61 -2.54 11.28
C PRO A 11 -5.61 -2.39 10.12
N MET A 12 -5.38 -3.02 8.97
CA MET A 12 -6.33 -3.00 7.85
C MET A 12 -7.68 -3.61 8.22
N LEU A 13 -7.70 -4.75 8.93
CA LEU A 13 -8.93 -5.38 9.39
C LEU A 13 -9.66 -4.51 10.42
N GLN A 14 -8.93 -3.81 11.29
CA GLN A 14 -9.51 -2.88 12.25
C GLN A 14 -10.16 -1.68 11.54
N VAL A 15 -9.49 -1.09 10.55
CA VAL A 15 -10.04 0.00 9.74
C VAL A 15 -11.30 -0.44 9.00
N ALA A 16 -11.30 -1.60 8.37
CA ALA A 16 -12.48 -2.15 7.69
C ALA A 16 -13.68 -2.38 8.65
N ARG A 17 -13.41 -2.84 9.88
CA ARG A 17 -14.44 -2.99 10.91
C ARG A 17 -15.01 -1.63 11.36
N LEU A 18 -14.14 -0.61 11.51
CA LEU A 18 -14.54 0.74 11.87
C LEU A 18 -15.39 1.38 10.77
N GLU A 19 -15.00 1.24 9.51
CA GLU A 19 -15.78 1.70 8.35
C GLU A 19 -17.19 1.09 8.33
N SER A 20 -17.28 -0.23 8.53
CA SER A 20 -18.58 -0.90 8.62
C SER A 20 -19.46 -0.42 9.78
N ARG A 21 -18.85 -0.05 10.91
CA ARG A 21 -19.56 0.55 12.05
C ARG A 21 -20.03 1.96 11.75
N LEU A 22 -19.17 2.81 11.18
CA LEU A 22 -19.51 4.18 10.78
C LEU A 22 -20.66 4.19 9.76
N THR A 23 -20.61 3.33 8.76
CA THR A 23 -21.68 3.22 7.75
C THR A 23 -23.02 2.88 8.40
N ARG A 24 -23.06 1.98 9.38
CA ARG A 24 -24.30 1.66 10.13
C ARG A 24 -24.76 2.82 10.98
N MET A 25 -23.85 3.53 11.68
CA MET A 25 -24.18 4.71 12.47
C MET A 25 -24.75 5.82 11.58
N ARG A 26 -24.14 6.09 10.45
CA ARG A 26 -24.59 7.05 9.45
C ARG A 26 -26.01 6.74 8.98
N SER A 27 -26.29 5.49 8.63
CA SER A 27 -27.63 5.06 8.20
C SER A 27 -28.67 5.30 9.30
N SER A 28 -28.32 5.04 10.57
CA SER A 28 -29.19 5.30 11.70
C SER A 28 -29.40 6.80 11.94
N LEU A 29 -28.33 7.62 11.88
CA LEU A 29 -28.41 9.07 12.04
C LEU A 29 -29.29 9.71 10.96
N ILE A 30 -29.15 9.30 9.70
CA ILE A 30 -29.98 9.75 8.59
C ILE A 30 -31.45 9.37 8.81
N GLY A 31 -31.70 8.15 9.30
CA GLY A 31 -33.04 7.68 9.63
C GLY A 31 -33.70 8.55 10.71
N VAL A 32 -32.98 8.80 11.81
CA VAL A 32 -33.45 9.66 12.91
C VAL A 32 -33.66 11.12 12.45
N LEU A 33 -32.69 11.67 11.69
CA LEU A 33 -32.79 13.02 11.13
C LEU A 33 -34.03 13.18 10.26
N ARG A 34 -34.39 12.17 9.46
CA ARG A 34 -35.60 12.18 8.62
C ARG A 34 -36.87 12.25 9.49
N VAL A 35 -36.94 11.44 10.56
CA VAL A 35 -38.10 11.44 11.49
C VAL A 35 -38.24 12.77 12.20
N VAL A 36 -37.10 13.31 12.73
CA VAL A 36 -37.11 14.59 13.44
C VAL A 36 -37.49 15.74 12.50
N THR A 37 -36.98 15.74 11.27
CA THR A 37 -37.34 16.73 10.24
C THR A 37 -38.80 16.66 9.88
N PHE A 38 -39.36 15.47 9.65
CA PHE A 38 -40.77 15.27 9.38
C PHE A 38 -41.65 15.77 10.52
N ALA A 39 -41.30 15.44 11.77
CA ALA A 39 -42.03 15.91 12.95
C ALA A 39 -41.96 17.44 13.15
N HIS A 40 -40.81 18.05 12.88
CA HIS A 40 -40.64 19.49 12.96
C HIS A 40 -41.43 20.25 11.87
N ASP A 41 -41.31 19.81 10.62
CA ASP A 41 -41.86 20.50 9.45
C ASP A 41 -43.39 20.29 9.37
N GLY A 42 -43.89 19.14 9.84
CA GLY A 42 -45.32 18.82 9.91
C GLY A 42 -46.13 19.64 10.92
N ARG A 43 -45.47 20.35 11.85
CA ARG A 43 -46.09 21.19 12.89
C ARG A 43 -47.43 20.67 13.40
N PRO A 44 -47.46 19.48 14.01
CA PRO A 44 -48.72 18.92 14.48
C PRO A 44 -49.39 19.87 15.50
N LYS A 45 -50.69 20.10 15.36
CA LYS A 45 -51.48 21.04 16.20
C LYS A 45 -51.43 20.74 17.70
N CYS A 46 -50.96 19.54 18.07
CA CYS A 46 -50.82 19.10 19.46
C CYS A 46 -49.48 19.48 20.09
N MET A 47 -48.55 20.11 19.33
CA MET A 47 -47.20 20.41 19.79
C MET A 47 -47.10 21.85 20.25
N ASP A 48 -46.62 22.04 21.48
CA ASP A 48 -46.38 23.37 22.06
C ASP A 48 -45.06 23.98 21.57
N MET A 49 -44.93 25.31 21.70
CA MET A 49 -43.73 26.03 21.22
C MET A 49 -42.41 25.56 21.86
N PRO A 50 -42.34 25.21 23.16
CA PRO A 50 -41.15 24.65 23.78
C PRO A 50 -40.73 23.30 23.17
N SER A 51 -41.68 22.44 22.81
CA SER A 51 -41.40 21.15 22.17
C SER A 51 -40.86 21.33 20.75
N LEU A 52 -41.41 22.30 20.01
CA LEU A 52 -40.94 22.63 18.66
C LEU A 52 -39.48 23.15 18.67
N SER A 53 -39.13 24.00 19.65
CA SER A 53 -37.76 24.50 19.81
C SER A 53 -36.75 23.38 20.16
N ARG A 54 -37.16 22.41 21.01
CA ARG A 54 -36.36 21.23 21.32
C ARG A 54 -36.14 20.34 20.09
N LEU A 55 -37.14 20.19 19.25
CA LEU A 55 -37.03 19.43 18.00
C LEU A 55 -36.06 20.11 17.03
N LEU A 56 -36.07 21.45 16.96
CA LEU A 56 -35.15 22.21 16.13
C LEU A 56 -33.70 22.04 16.62
N LEU A 57 -33.47 22.08 17.93
CA LEU A 57 -32.15 21.81 18.50
C LEU A 57 -31.69 20.40 18.16
N ALA A 58 -32.53 19.38 18.36
CA ALA A 58 -32.23 18.00 18.02
C ALA A 58 -31.90 17.81 16.51
N LYS A 59 -32.64 18.51 15.62
CA LYS A 59 -32.37 18.52 14.20
C LYS A 59 -30.97 19.06 13.89
N ASN A 60 -30.60 20.20 14.50
CA ASN A 60 -29.28 20.81 14.31
C ASN A 60 -28.16 19.92 14.85
N ASP A 61 -28.34 19.30 16.01
CA ASP A 61 -27.40 18.34 16.59
C ASP A 61 -27.20 17.12 15.68
N LEU A 62 -28.28 16.59 15.09
CA LEU A 62 -28.20 15.47 14.15
C LEU A 62 -27.48 15.85 12.85
N ILE A 63 -27.65 17.07 12.36
CA ILE A 63 -26.89 17.58 11.19
C ILE A 63 -25.42 17.65 11.54
N ALA A 64 -25.05 18.25 12.68
CA ALA A 64 -23.66 18.34 13.12
C ALA A 64 -23.02 16.95 13.32
N LEU A 65 -23.75 15.98 13.89
CA LEU A 65 -23.30 14.60 14.02
C LEU A 65 -23.08 13.92 12.66
N ASN A 66 -23.94 14.17 11.68
CA ASN A 66 -23.79 13.62 10.35
C ASN A 66 -22.57 14.22 9.62
N GLU A 67 -22.28 15.51 9.80
CA GLU A 67 -21.06 16.15 9.30
C GLU A 67 -19.81 15.57 9.97
N PHE A 68 -19.86 15.35 11.29
CA PHE A 68 -18.76 14.73 12.02
C PHE A 68 -18.50 13.30 11.56
N ASP A 69 -19.55 12.50 11.31
CA ASP A 69 -19.44 11.15 10.76
C ASP A 69 -18.79 11.15 9.36
N ALA A 70 -19.13 12.13 8.51
CA ALA A 70 -18.49 12.31 7.21
C ALA A 70 -16.97 12.58 7.36
N GLN A 71 -16.59 13.49 8.28
CA GLN A 71 -15.17 13.78 8.56
C GLN A 71 -14.41 12.55 9.09
N LEU A 72 -15.05 11.70 9.90
CA LEU A 72 -14.46 10.45 10.37
C LEU A 72 -14.26 9.46 9.22
N THR A 73 -15.21 9.40 8.29
CA THR A 73 -15.10 8.55 7.09
C THR A 73 -13.93 8.99 6.22
N ASP A 74 -13.76 10.29 5.97
CA ASP A 74 -12.65 10.85 5.20
C ASP A 74 -11.30 10.55 5.87
N LYS A 75 -11.22 10.67 7.20
CA LYS A 75 -10.00 10.29 7.95
C LYS A 75 -9.69 8.81 7.83
N LEU A 76 -10.69 7.95 7.84
CA LEU A 76 -10.50 6.50 7.63
C LEU A 76 -9.99 6.18 6.25
N GLN A 77 -10.51 6.81 5.21
CA GLN A 77 -10.03 6.67 3.84
C GLN A 77 -8.57 7.13 3.74
N PHE A 78 -8.24 8.28 4.30
CA PHE A 78 -6.84 8.74 4.36
C PHE A 78 -5.91 7.73 5.04
N LEU A 79 -6.33 7.11 6.14
CA LEU A 79 -5.55 6.07 6.80
C LEU A 79 -5.37 4.82 5.95
N LEU A 80 -6.41 4.39 5.21
CA LEU A 80 -6.32 3.28 4.26
C LEU A 80 -5.33 3.58 3.15
N ASP A 81 -5.41 4.77 2.56
CA ASP A 81 -4.50 5.20 1.49
C ASP A 81 -3.05 5.28 1.99
N ALA A 82 -2.84 5.76 3.22
CA ALA A 82 -1.52 5.79 3.85
C ALA A 82 -0.96 4.38 4.06
N ILE A 83 -1.78 3.43 4.52
CA ILE A 83 -1.38 2.02 4.68
C ILE A 83 -1.02 1.41 3.33
N LEU A 84 -1.83 1.62 2.30
CA LEU A 84 -1.56 1.15 0.93
C LEU A 84 -0.28 1.77 0.37
N GLY A 85 -0.03 3.05 0.64
CA GLY A 85 1.21 3.74 0.29
C GLY A 85 2.45 3.10 0.92
N ILE A 86 2.37 2.73 2.21
CA ILE A 86 3.45 2.01 2.90
C ILE A 86 3.69 0.64 2.26
N ILE A 87 2.62 -0.12 1.99
CA ILE A 87 2.72 -1.44 1.35
C ILE A 87 3.38 -1.32 -0.02
N ASN A 88 2.99 -0.35 -0.84
CA ASN A 88 3.58 -0.11 -2.14
C ASN A 88 5.07 0.25 -2.05
N THR A 89 5.45 1.04 -1.05
CA THR A 89 6.86 1.38 -0.80
C THR A 89 7.68 0.15 -0.41
N ASP A 90 7.16 -0.68 0.51
CA ASP A 90 7.81 -1.94 0.92
C ASP A 90 7.94 -2.92 -0.27
N GLN A 91 6.92 -3.03 -1.13
CA GLN A 91 6.98 -3.84 -2.34
C GLN A 91 8.04 -3.34 -3.32
N ASN A 92 8.12 -2.02 -3.53
CA ASN A 92 9.13 -1.41 -4.38
C ASN A 92 10.56 -1.67 -3.85
N GLU A 93 10.76 -1.66 -2.54
CA GLU A 93 12.05 -1.99 -1.92
C GLU A 93 12.44 -3.45 -2.19
N VAL A 94 11.51 -4.39 -2.01
CA VAL A 94 11.74 -5.81 -2.33
C VAL A 94 12.06 -6.00 -3.82
N MET A 95 11.31 -5.33 -4.71
CA MET A 95 11.55 -5.39 -6.16
C MET A 95 12.92 -4.82 -6.54
N LYS A 96 13.36 -3.73 -5.89
CA LYS A 96 14.71 -3.19 -6.09
C LYS A 96 15.79 -4.21 -5.73
N VAL A 97 15.69 -4.83 -4.54
CA VAL A 97 16.65 -5.84 -4.09
C VAL A 97 16.69 -7.02 -5.07
N LEU A 98 15.51 -7.52 -5.49
CA LEU A 98 15.43 -8.63 -6.44
C LEU A 98 16.04 -8.26 -7.81
N THR A 99 15.75 -7.05 -8.29
CA THR A 99 16.29 -6.54 -9.56
C THR A 99 17.81 -6.43 -9.50
N VAL A 100 18.35 -5.85 -8.43
CA VAL A 100 19.82 -5.72 -8.24
C VAL A 100 20.47 -7.10 -8.20
N ALA A 101 19.90 -8.04 -7.42
CA ALA A 101 20.42 -9.40 -7.32
C ALA A 101 20.41 -10.13 -8.69
N SER A 102 19.29 -9.99 -9.44
CA SER A 102 19.15 -10.63 -10.76
C SER A 102 20.10 -10.04 -11.80
N VAL A 103 20.19 -8.71 -11.89
CA VAL A 103 21.04 -8.02 -12.89
C VAL A 103 22.52 -8.24 -12.58
N ALA A 104 22.92 -8.38 -11.31
CA ALA A 104 24.29 -8.69 -10.94
C ALA A 104 24.62 -10.19 -11.08
N GLY A 105 23.67 -11.08 -10.82
CA GLY A 105 23.90 -12.53 -10.78
C GLY A 105 23.75 -13.23 -12.13
N ILE A 106 22.81 -12.81 -12.98
CA ILE A 106 22.51 -13.49 -14.26
C ILE A 106 23.69 -13.47 -15.24
N PRO A 107 24.39 -12.32 -15.51
CA PRO A 107 25.48 -12.30 -16.50
C PRO A 107 26.61 -13.26 -16.19
N PRO A 108 27.15 -13.37 -14.95
CA PRO A 108 28.17 -14.37 -14.63
C PRO A 108 27.68 -15.80 -14.85
N VAL A 109 26.42 -16.11 -14.53
CA VAL A 109 25.86 -17.46 -14.73
C VAL A 109 25.76 -17.80 -16.21
N ILE A 110 25.36 -16.86 -17.07
CA ILE A 110 25.31 -17.06 -18.51
C ILE A 110 26.73 -17.32 -19.04
N LEU A 111 27.74 -16.52 -18.63
CA LEU A 111 29.12 -16.69 -19.02
C LEU A 111 29.66 -18.06 -18.59
N ALA A 112 29.41 -18.46 -17.34
CA ALA A 112 29.78 -19.78 -16.84
C ALA A 112 29.13 -20.92 -17.64
N GLY A 113 27.84 -20.73 -18.03
CA GLY A 113 27.12 -21.68 -18.88
C GLY A 113 27.73 -21.81 -20.26
N ILE A 114 28.10 -20.70 -20.90
CA ILE A 114 28.73 -20.70 -22.23
C ILE A 114 30.10 -21.42 -22.19
N TRP A 115 30.95 -21.09 -21.23
CA TRP A 115 32.27 -21.75 -21.10
C TRP A 115 32.19 -23.17 -20.50
N GLY A 116 31.08 -23.54 -19.89
CA GLY A 116 30.78 -24.90 -19.43
C GLY A 116 30.26 -25.83 -20.53
N MET A 117 30.08 -25.34 -21.77
CA MET A 117 29.61 -26.16 -22.90
C MET A 117 30.73 -27.09 -23.40
N ASN A 118 30.37 -28.33 -23.75
CA ASN A 118 31.32 -29.34 -24.22
C ASN A 118 31.51 -29.32 -25.74
N PHE A 119 31.75 -28.14 -26.32
CA PHE A 119 32.09 -28.03 -27.74
C PHE A 119 33.60 -28.36 -27.99
N LYS A 120 33.90 -29.08 -29.08
CA LYS A 120 35.27 -29.48 -29.42
C LYS A 120 36.19 -28.31 -29.86
N ASN A 121 35.59 -27.22 -30.37
CA ASN A 121 36.32 -26.07 -30.90
C ASN A 121 35.96 -24.83 -30.07
N MET A 122 36.58 -24.68 -28.90
CA MET A 122 36.54 -23.48 -28.06
C MET A 122 37.98 -22.92 -27.94
N PRO A 123 38.36 -21.94 -28.77
CA PRO A 123 39.73 -21.41 -28.77
C PRO A 123 40.09 -20.74 -27.42
N GLU A 124 39.12 -20.22 -26.70
CA GLU A 124 39.32 -19.57 -25.41
C GLU A 124 39.79 -20.56 -24.32
N LEU A 125 39.33 -21.82 -24.38
CA LEU A 125 39.68 -22.86 -23.41
C LEU A 125 41.06 -23.48 -23.69
N ALA A 126 41.56 -23.37 -24.92
CA ALA A 126 42.88 -23.90 -25.31
C ALA A 126 44.03 -22.97 -24.89
N THR A 127 43.75 -21.76 -24.41
CA THR A 127 44.76 -20.76 -24.04
C THR A 127 45.12 -20.89 -22.56
N SER A 128 46.40 -20.82 -22.20
CA SER A 128 46.86 -20.88 -20.79
C SER A 128 46.28 -19.77 -19.91
N TRP A 129 45.88 -18.65 -20.49
CA TRP A 129 45.23 -17.52 -19.83
C TRP A 129 43.69 -17.57 -19.86
N GLY A 130 43.10 -18.57 -20.50
CA GLY A 130 41.65 -18.68 -20.67
C GLY A 130 40.90 -18.71 -19.35
N TYR A 131 41.31 -19.52 -18.38
CA TYR A 131 40.70 -19.64 -17.08
C TYR A 131 40.72 -18.34 -16.23
N PRO A 132 41.89 -17.69 -16.00
CA PRO A 132 41.92 -16.43 -15.28
C PRO A 132 41.18 -15.31 -15.99
N LEU A 133 41.15 -15.27 -17.32
CA LEU A 133 40.37 -14.30 -18.08
C LEU A 133 38.85 -14.52 -17.90
N ALA A 134 38.42 -15.79 -17.90
CA ALA A 134 37.03 -16.15 -17.66
C ALA A 134 36.55 -15.69 -16.26
N LEU A 135 37.34 -15.96 -15.23
CA LEU A 135 37.03 -15.50 -13.87
C LEU A 135 36.97 -13.98 -13.76
N LEU A 136 37.93 -13.28 -14.43
CA LEU A 136 37.94 -11.82 -14.43
C LEU A 136 36.69 -11.24 -15.12
N THR A 137 36.31 -11.77 -16.27
CA THR A 137 35.11 -11.31 -16.99
C THR A 137 33.80 -11.56 -16.20
N MET A 138 33.69 -12.72 -15.54
CA MET A 138 32.58 -13.01 -14.64
C MET A 138 32.54 -12.01 -13.48
N LEU A 139 33.65 -11.71 -12.84
CA LEU A 139 33.74 -10.78 -11.74
C LEU A 139 33.40 -9.35 -12.16
N VAL A 140 33.93 -8.91 -13.32
CA VAL A 140 33.59 -7.60 -13.90
C VAL A 140 32.11 -7.52 -14.25
N SER A 141 31.52 -8.55 -14.85
CA SER A 141 30.12 -8.60 -15.20
C SER A 141 29.17 -8.52 -13.97
N CYS A 142 29.63 -8.99 -12.82
CA CYS A 142 28.92 -8.86 -11.55
C CYS A 142 29.08 -7.46 -10.90
N ILE A 143 30.31 -6.95 -10.86
CA ILE A 143 30.64 -5.70 -10.16
C ILE A 143 30.11 -4.47 -10.91
N LEU A 144 30.16 -4.47 -12.25
CA LEU A 144 29.80 -3.32 -13.06
C LEU A 144 28.33 -2.88 -12.85
N PRO A 145 27.32 -3.77 -12.86
CA PRO A 145 25.95 -3.42 -12.53
C PRO A 145 25.80 -2.92 -11.09
N LEU A 146 26.48 -3.53 -10.12
CA LEU A 146 26.42 -3.11 -8.73
C LEU A 146 26.93 -1.69 -8.53
N LEU A 147 28.04 -1.32 -9.17
CA LEU A 147 28.57 0.05 -9.14
C LEU A 147 27.61 1.03 -9.82
N TRP A 148 26.97 0.62 -10.90
CA TRP A 148 25.98 1.44 -11.58
C TRP A 148 24.73 1.70 -10.71
N PHE A 149 24.18 0.67 -10.06
CA PHE A 149 23.07 0.80 -9.13
C PHE A 149 23.43 1.65 -7.91
N LYS A 150 24.65 1.48 -7.36
CA LYS A 150 25.16 2.31 -6.26
C LYS A 150 25.23 3.80 -6.66
N ARG A 151 25.71 4.11 -7.86
CA ARG A 151 25.74 5.50 -8.37
C ARG A 151 24.34 6.09 -8.59
N ARG A 152 23.35 5.26 -8.88
CA ARG A 152 21.95 5.67 -9.04
C ARG A 152 21.16 5.76 -7.72
N GLY A 153 21.79 5.45 -6.58
CA GLY A 153 21.13 5.50 -5.27
C GLY A 153 20.10 4.38 -5.05
N TRP A 154 20.30 3.23 -5.71
CA TRP A 154 19.44 2.06 -5.52
C TRP A 154 19.95 1.12 -4.42
N LEU A 155 21.24 1.27 -4.08
CA LEU A 155 21.94 0.59 -2.98
C LEU A 155 22.35 1.57 -1.92
#